data_4447664aeec0d464cb4ff0a9872311c1
#
_entry.id   4447664aeec0d464cb4ff0a9872311c1
#
_cell.length_a   1.000
_cell.length_b   1.000
_cell.length_c   1.000
_cell.angle_alpha   90.00
_cell.angle_beta   90.00
_cell.angle_gamma   90.00
#
_symmetry.space_group_name_H-M   'P 1'
#
loop_
_entity.id
_entity.type
_entity.pdbx_description
1 polymer ?
#
loop_
_entity_poly.entity_id
_entity_poly.type
_entity_poly.pdbx_seq_one_letter_code
_entity_poly.pdbx_strand_id
1 'polypeptide(L)'
;ITAWVFAVTPGPGTLALLSISTSRGFEPSMYYSVGAVLGDTMYLTLVIFSLDAMAEYIAPVMEFIRYFGAAYLIYLGVSQWLSGGISLEGKAVKLSNSRELATGFLVSGTNPKVMIFYISVLPSVIELTEVSVFYGVQIISTVGLAVMTGLIVISLLGKQLKQLISTPGMAKRVNRICGTMMIAVGLTLVFV
;
A
#
# COMPACT_ATOMS: atom_id res chain seq x y z
N ILE A 1 -3.38 -7.21 9.80
CA ILE A 1 -4.64 -7.07 9.02
C ILE A 1 -4.62 -5.74 8.26
N THR A 2 -4.40 -4.61 8.92
CA THR A 2 -4.43 -3.26 8.31
C THR A 2 -3.50 -3.14 7.10
N ALA A 3 -2.25 -3.59 7.20
CA ALA A 3 -1.28 -3.58 6.10
C ALA A 3 -1.74 -4.43 4.90
N TRP A 4 -2.38 -5.56 5.16
CA TRP A 4 -2.91 -6.43 4.11
C TRP A 4 -4.08 -5.75 3.37
N VAL A 5 -5.05 -5.19 4.12
CA VAL A 5 -6.16 -4.42 3.55
C VAL A 5 -5.64 -3.26 2.70
N PHE A 6 -4.64 -2.55 3.23
CA PHE A 6 -3.99 -1.46 2.51
C PHE A 6 -3.34 -1.92 1.21
N ALA A 7 -2.61 -3.05 1.23
CA ALA A 7 -1.92 -3.60 0.07
C ALA A 7 -2.88 -4.01 -1.06
N VAL A 8 -4.04 -4.61 -0.72
CA VAL A 8 -5.03 -5.03 -1.73
C VAL A 8 -5.96 -3.89 -2.19
N THR A 9 -5.98 -2.77 -1.47
CA THR A 9 -6.80 -1.62 -1.84
C THR A 9 -6.31 -1.03 -3.17
N PRO A 10 -7.19 -0.84 -4.16
CA PRO A 10 -6.81 -0.29 -5.46
C PRO A 10 -6.06 1.04 -5.34
N GLY A 11 -4.92 1.11 -5.98
CA GLY A 11 -4.06 2.26 -6.05
C GLY A 11 -3.07 2.09 -7.22
N PRO A 12 -2.17 3.06 -7.47
CA PRO A 12 -1.26 2.98 -8.61
C PRO A 12 -0.46 1.68 -8.65
N GLY A 13 0.05 1.21 -7.51
CA GLY A 13 0.83 -0.03 -7.40
C GLY A 13 0.01 -1.28 -7.67
N THR A 14 -1.17 -1.41 -7.06
CA THR A 14 -2.06 -2.57 -7.26
C THR A 14 -2.65 -2.62 -8.67
N LEU A 15 -2.94 -1.46 -9.28
CA LEU A 15 -3.43 -1.40 -10.66
C LEU A 15 -2.32 -1.77 -11.65
N ALA A 16 -1.08 -1.33 -11.42
CA ALA A 16 0.07 -1.74 -12.22
C ALA A 16 0.28 -3.25 -12.11
N LEU A 17 0.27 -3.82 -10.89
CA LEU A 17 0.38 -5.26 -10.67
C LEU A 17 -0.73 -6.04 -11.39
N LEU A 18 -1.98 -5.58 -11.28
CA LEU A 18 -3.11 -6.20 -11.96
C LEU A 18 -2.94 -6.16 -13.49
N SER A 19 -2.47 -5.05 -14.04
CA SER A 19 -2.15 -4.93 -15.47
C SER A 19 -1.06 -5.91 -15.90
N ILE A 20 0.01 -6.04 -15.10
CA ILE A 20 1.12 -6.98 -15.35
C ILE A 20 0.62 -8.42 -15.30
N SER A 21 -0.10 -8.80 -14.24
CA SER A 21 -0.57 -10.18 -14.06
C SER A 21 -1.53 -10.62 -15.15
N THR A 22 -2.38 -9.71 -15.65
CA THR A 22 -3.36 -10.00 -16.70
C THR A 22 -2.77 -10.02 -18.10
N SER A 23 -1.74 -9.22 -18.37
CA SER A 23 -1.15 -9.07 -19.71
C SER A 23 0.10 -9.91 -19.93
N ARG A 24 0.88 -10.20 -18.87
CA ARG A 24 2.17 -10.87 -18.94
C ARG A 24 2.27 -12.12 -18.06
N GLY A 25 1.28 -12.33 -17.19
CA GLY A 25 1.16 -13.54 -16.36
C GLY A 25 1.76 -13.40 -14.98
N PHE A 26 1.82 -14.55 -14.28
CA PHE A 26 2.18 -14.62 -12.86
C PHE A 26 3.66 -14.28 -12.60
N GLU A 27 4.58 -14.84 -13.37
CA GLU A 27 6.01 -14.69 -13.11
C GLU A 27 6.48 -13.21 -13.13
N PRO A 28 6.23 -12.39 -14.16
CA PRO A 28 6.55 -10.96 -14.13
C PRO A 28 5.88 -10.20 -12.99
N SER A 29 4.64 -10.58 -12.64
CA SER A 29 3.93 -9.95 -11.52
C SER A 29 4.58 -10.26 -10.18
N MET A 30 5.24 -11.41 -10.02
CA MET A 30 5.99 -11.75 -8.82
C MET A 30 7.25 -10.90 -8.67
N TYR A 31 8.01 -10.68 -9.76
CA TYR A 31 9.17 -9.77 -9.72
C TYR A 31 8.75 -8.35 -9.35
N TYR A 32 7.65 -7.87 -9.94
CA TYR A 32 7.07 -6.58 -9.55
C TYR A 32 6.68 -6.55 -8.07
N SER A 33 6.02 -7.60 -7.57
CA SER A 33 5.58 -7.68 -6.18
C SER A 33 6.74 -7.67 -5.19
N VAL A 34 7.81 -8.41 -5.50
CA VAL A 34 9.04 -8.38 -4.69
C VAL A 34 9.62 -6.96 -4.66
N GLY A 35 9.72 -6.30 -5.81
CA GLY A 35 10.16 -4.90 -5.87
C GLY A 35 9.29 -3.98 -5.04
N ALA A 36 7.96 -4.10 -5.15
CA ALA A 36 7.02 -3.29 -4.39
C ALA A 36 7.18 -3.48 -2.88
N VAL A 37 7.32 -4.73 -2.41
CA VAL A 37 7.58 -5.03 -0.99
C VAL A 37 8.90 -4.44 -0.53
N LEU A 38 9.95 -4.48 -1.35
CA LEU A 38 11.23 -3.84 -1.03
C LEU A 38 11.08 -2.31 -0.90
N GLY A 39 10.29 -1.67 -1.76
CA GLY A 39 9.97 -0.25 -1.66
C GLY A 39 9.19 0.09 -0.39
N ASP A 40 8.17 -0.72 -0.07
CA ASP A 40 7.39 -0.57 1.15
C ASP A 40 8.25 -0.75 2.40
N THR A 41 9.07 -1.81 2.45
CA THR A 41 9.92 -2.10 3.61
C THR A 41 11.02 -1.07 3.79
N MET A 42 11.46 -0.40 2.74
CA MET A 42 12.39 0.74 2.84
C MET A 42 11.75 1.87 3.67
N TYR A 43 10.51 2.28 3.34
CA TYR A 43 9.82 3.30 4.13
C TYR A 43 9.54 2.84 5.55
N LEU A 44 9.10 1.60 5.72
CA LEU A 44 8.83 1.04 7.02
C LEU A 44 10.08 1.07 7.91
N THR A 45 11.23 0.71 7.35
CA THR A 45 12.52 0.78 8.02
C THR A 45 12.89 2.21 8.42
N LEU A 46 12.75 3.14 7.46
CA LEU A 46 13.00 4.56 7.74
C LEU A 46 12.09 5.08 8.85
N VAL A 47 10.79 4.77 8.82
CA VAL A 47 9.85 5.22 9.84
C VAL A 47 10.22 4.64 11.21
N ILE A 48 10.46 3.33 11.33
CA ILE A 48 10.77 2.68 12.60
C ILE A 48 12.04 3.26 13.22
N PHE A 49 13.13 3.31 12.49
CA PHE A 49 14.43 3.69 13.07
C PHE A 49 14.66 5.20 13.09
N SER A 50 14.01 5.99 12.22
CA SER A 50 14.12 7.46 12.30
C SER A 50 13.25 8.04 13.41
N LEU A 51 12.07 7.48 13.63
CA LEU A 51 11.18 7.95 14.71
C LEU A 51 11.74 7.61 16.09
N ASP A 52 12.38 6.44 16.24
CA ASP A 52 13.07 6.08 17.49
C ASP A 52 14.21 7.09 17.81
N ALA A 53 15.07 7.34 16.82
CA ALA A 53 16.21 8.27 16.97
C ALA A 53 15.79 9.74 17.21
N MET A 54 14.57 10.11 16.83
CA MET A 54 14.09 11.49 16.89
C MET A 54 12.86 11.66 17.79
N ALA A 55 12.53 10.67 18.63
CA ALA A 55 11.28 10.62 19.41
C ALA A 55 11.01 11.92 20.19
N GLU A 56 12.03 12.46 20.88
CA GLU A 56 11.90 13.69 21.64
C GLU A 56 11.57 14.93 20.78
N TYR A 57 12.11 14.98 19.56
CA TYR A 57 11.92 16.12 18.64
C TYR A 57 10.66 15.99 17.80
N ILE A 58 10.24 14.77 17.54
CA ILE A 58 9.10 14.48 16.65
C ILE A 58 7.78 14.40 17.44
N ALA A 59 7.81 14.08 18.74
CA ALA A 59 6.62 13.94 19.55
C ALA A 59 5.59 15.07 19.39
N PRO A 60 5.96 16.36 19.41
CA PRO A 60 4.99 17.44 19.22
C PRO A 60 4.46 17.55 17.76
N VAL A 61 5.18 16.96 16.78
CA VAL A 61 4.80 16.97 15.38
C VAL A 61 3.99 15.73 15.01
N MET A 62 4.07 14.66 15.81
CA MET A 62 3.39 13.39 15.53
C MET A 62 1.87 13.55 15.50
N GLU A 63 1.32 14.37 16.35
CA GLU A 63 -0.12 14.64 16.34
C GLU A 63 -0.57 15.30 15.05
N PHE A 64 0.21 16.26 14.56
CA PHE A 64 -0.04 16.91 13.26
C PHE A 64 0.09 15.93 12.10
N ILE A 65 1.14 15.09 12.10
CA ILE A 65 1.34 14.04 11.08
C ILE A 65 0.17 13.07 11.09
N ARG A 66 -0.32 12.66 12.26
CA ARG A 66 -1.47 11.77 12.41
C ARG A 66 -2.75 12.38 11.80
N TYR A 67 -3.08 13.61 12.12
CA TYR A 67 -4.26 14.27 11.56
C TYR A 67 -4.13 14.51 10.05
N PHE A 68 -2.93 14.89 9.58
CA PHE A 68 -2.67 15.03 8.14
C PHE A 68 -2.83 13.70 7.41
N GLY A 69 -2.27 12.62 7.96
CA GLY A 69 -2.42 11.28 7.41
C GLY A 69 -3.86 10.78 7.42
N ALA A 70 -4.60 11.03 8.51
CA ALA A 70 -6.03 10.72 8.60
C ALA A 70 -6.82 11.47 7.51
N ALA A 71 -6.62 12.77 7.37
CA ALA A 71 -7.26 13.59 6.34
C ALA A 71 -6.92 13.10 4.92
N TYR A 72 -5.67 12.73 4.68
CA TYR A 72 -5.23 12.18 3.38
C TYR A 72 -5.86 10.82 3.08
N LEU A 73 -5.94 9.90 4.05
CA LEU A 73 -6.61 8.61 3.88
C LEU A 73 -8.11 8.78 3.60
N ILE A 74 -8.76 9.71 4.31
CA ILE A 74 -10.17 10.05 4.05
C ILE A 74 -10.31 10.64 2.64
N TYR A 75 -9.45 11.57 2.24
CA TYR A 75 -9.44 12.13 0.89
C TYR A 75 -9.28 11.04 -0.19
N LEU A 76 -8.33 10.12 -0.03
CA LEU A 76 -8.16 9.02 -0.97
C LEU A 76 -9.38 8.10 -1.00
N GLY A 77 -9.97 7.80 0.15
CA GLY A 77 -11.18 7.00 0.26
C GLY A 77 -12.39 7.64 -0.43
N VAL A 78 -12.60 8.93 -0.24
CA VAL A 78 -13.65 9.70 -0.94
C VAL A 78 -13.38 9.78 -2.44
N SER A 79 -12.13 10.05 -2.84
CA SER A 79 -11.73 10.06 -4.26
C SER A 79 -12.03 8.71 -4.92
N GLN A 80 -11.76 7.60 -4.24
CA GLN A 80 -12.06 6.25 -4.72
C GLN A 80 -13.57 6.00 -4.80
N TRP A 81 -14.34 6.51 -3.86
CA TRP A 81 -15.80 6.45 -3.87
C TRP A 81 -16.44 7.16 -5.05
N LEU A 82 -15.87 8.31 -5.42
CA LEU A 82 -16.35 9.15 -6.51
C LEU A 82 -15.85 8.68 -7.89
N SER A 83 -14.80 7.85 -7.93
CA SER A 83 -14.26 7.35 -9.20
C SER A 83 -15.27 6.44 -9.91
N GLY A 84 -15.52 6.73 -11.18
CA GLY A 84 -16.52 6.02 -12.00
C GLY A 84 -16.14 4.62 -12.42
N GLY A 85 -14.88 4.21 -12.21
CA GLY A 85 -14.37 2.90 -12.61
C GLY A 85 -12.85 2.80 -12.47
N ILE A 86 -12.32 1.62 -12.74
CA ILE A 86 -10.89 1.33 -12.76
C ILE A 86 -10.49 1.22 -14.22
N SER A 87 -9.65 2.13 -14.71
CA SER A 87 -9.07 2.01 -16.06
C SER A 87 -7.84 1.11 -16.01
N LEU A 88 -7.86 0.05 -16.80
CA LEU A 88 -6.72 -0.87 -16.97
C LEU A 88 -6.09 -0.69 -18.38
N GLU A 89 -6.36 0.43 -19.03
CA GLU A 89 -5.85 0.73 -20.36
C GLU A 89 -4.37 1.13 -20.29
N GLY A 90 -3.51 0.17 -20.54
CA GLY A 90 -2.08 0.36 -20.74
C GLY A 90 -1.57 -0.73 -21.68
N LYS A 91 -0.89 -0.36 -22.78
CA LYS A 91 -0.14 -1.34 -23.59
C LYS A 91 0.99 -1.88 -22.71
N ALA A 92 0.89 -3.14 -22.33
CA ALA A 92 1.92 -3.80 -21.54
C ALA A 92 3.20 -3.94 -22.37
N VAL A 93 4.17 -3.08 -22.12
CA VAL A 93 5.52 -3.24 -22.68
C VAL A 93 6.17 -4.44 -21.98
N LYS A 94 6.72 -5.38 -22.77
CA LYS A 94 7.40 -6.55 -22.22
C LYS A 94 8.73 -6.11 -21.61
N LEU A 95 8.83 -6.11 -20.29
CA LEU A 95 10.05 -5.79 -19.56
C LEU A 95 10.77 -7.08 -19.14
N SER A 96 12.08 -7.00 -18.91
CA SER A 96 12.82 -8.08 -18.27
C SER A 96 12.45 -8.18 -16.79
N ASN A 97 12.67 -9.34 -16.17
CA ASN A 97 12.35 -9.58 -14.77
C ASN A 97 13.00 -8.57 -13.82
N SER A 98 14.25 -8.18 -14.09
CA SER A 98 14.96 -7.14 -13.33
C SER A 98 14.30 -5.76 -13.45
N ARG A 99 13.80 -5.42 -14.64
CA ARG A 99 13.05 -4.17 -14.84
C ARG A 99 11.69 -4.19 -14.16
N GLU A 100 11.02 -5.35 -14.10
CA GLU A 100 9.77 -5.49 -13.34
C GLU A 100 10.00 -5.24 -11.85
N LEU A 101 11.06 -5.84 -11.29
CA LEU A 101 11.45 -5.62 -9.90
C LEU A 101 11.75 -4.14 -9.65
N ALA A 102 12.57 -3.52 -10.49
CA ALA A 102 12.87 -2.10 -10.38
C ALA A 102 11.61 -1.23 -10.50
N THR A 103 10.68 -1.60 -11.41
CA THR A 103 9.41 -0.89 -11.56
C THR A 103 8.56 -0.99 -10.29
N GLY A 104 8.44 -2.19 -9.72
CA GLY A 104 7.72 -2.40 -8.46
C GLY A 104 8.32 -1.57 -7.32
N PHE A 105 9.64 -1.60 -7.17
CA PHE A 105 10.36 -0.81 -6.17
C PHE A 105 10.12 0.69 -6.35
N LEU A 106 10.26 1.22 -7.56
CA LEU A 106 10.06 2.63 -7.83
C LEU A 106 8.61 3.04 -7.62
N VAL A 107 7.65 2.25 -8.15
CA VAL A 107 6.22 2.58 -8.02
C VAL A 107 5.78 2.58 -6.55
N SER A 108 6.24 1.64 -5.73
CA SER A 108 5.96 1.64 -4.30
C SER A 108 6.77 2.70 -3.58
N GLY A 109 8.07 2.78 -3.84
CA GLY A 109 9.00 3.71 -3.24
C GLY A 109 8.74 5.20 -3.53
N THR A 110 7.94 5.52 -4.54
CA THR A 110 7.50 6.90 -4.84
C THR A 110 6.02 7.12 -4.58
N ASN A 111 5.33 6.14 -4.03
CA ASN A 111 3.89 6.19 -3.83
C ASN A 111 3.54 6.98 -2.55
N PRO A 112 2.96 8.18 -2.66
CA PRO A 112 2.62 8.97 -1.49
C PRO A 112 1.59 8.27 -0.59
N LYS A 113 0.74 7.41 -1.14
CA LYS A 113 -0.19 6.58 -0.36
C LYS A 113 0.57 5.70 0.64
N VAL A 114 1.65 5.05 0.19
CA VAL A 114 2.49 4.15 1.01
C VAL A 114 3.21 4.95 2.11
N MET A 115 3.83 6.07 1.71
CA MET A 115 4.57 6.94 2.63
C MET A 115 3.68 7.43 3.78
N ILE A 116 2.55 8.03 3.43
CA ILE A 116 1.62 8.62 4.41
C ILE A 116 1.00 7.53 5.28
N PHE A 117 0.68 6.36 4.71
CA PHE A 117 0.15 5.25 5.47
C PHE A 117 1.10 4.82 6.58
N TYR A 118 2.38 4.56 6.27
CA TYR A 118 3.33 4.11 7.29
C TYR A 118 3.64 5.20 8.32
N ILE A 119 3.83 6.44 7.90
CA ILE A 119 4.11 7.54 8.83
C ILE A 119 2.92 7.78 9.78
N SER A 120 1.68 7.62 9.31
CA SER A 120 0.49 7.95 10.10
C SER A 120 -0.03 6.78 10.93
N VAL A 121 -0.02 5.56 10.36
CA VAL A 121 -0.65 4.38 10.99
C VAL A 121 0.32 3.67 11.94
N LEU A 122 1.60 3.60 11.59
CA LEU A 122 2.56 2.82 12.37
C LEU A 122 2.71 3.33 13.81
N PRO A 123 2.90 4.64 14.06
CA PRO A 123 3.03 5.17 15.40
C PRO A 123 1.77 5.01 16.26
N SER A 124 0.60 4.87 15.63
CA SER A 124 -0.68 4.66 16.33
C SER A 124 -0.90 3.21 16.79
N VAL A 125 -0.09 2.27 16.27
CA VAL A 125 -0.24 0.83 16.53
C VAL A 125 0.93 0.27 17.32
N ILE A 126 2.08 0.92 17.24
CA ILE A 126 3.35 0.46 17.82
C ILE A 126 3.94 1.60 18.64
N GLU A 127 4.27 1.31 19.89
CA GLU A 127 5.10 2.20 20.69
C GLU A 127 6.52 2.20 20.11
N LEU A 128 6.90 3.31 19.48
CA LEU A 128 8.18 3.46 18.78
C LEU A 128 9.32 3.92 19.71
N THR A 129 9.03 4.12 21.00
CA THR A 129 10.04 4.44 22.00
C THR A 129 10.82 3.18 22.38
N GLU A 130 12.14 3.22 22.21
CA GLU A 130 13.06 2.11 22.52
C GLU A 130 12.83 0.83 21.67
N VAL A 131 12.54 0.98 20.38
CA VAL A 131 12.40 -0.17 19.48
C VAL A 131 13.75 -0.87 19.33
N SER A 132 13.91 -2.04 19.94
CA SER A 132 15.09 -2.86 19.71
C SER A 132 15.17 -3.26 18.22
N VAL A 133 16.40 -3.42 17.71
CA VAL A 133 16.63 -3.87 16.32
C VAL A 133 15.87 -5.17 16.03
N PHE A 134 15.84 -6.09 17.00
CA PHE A 134 15.11 -7.36 16.86
C PHE A 134 13.61 -7.14 16.66
N TYR A 135 13.00 -6.27 17.47
CA TYR A 135 11.58 -5.94 17.36
C TYR A 135 11.27 -5.20 16.06
N GLY A 136 12.12 -4.27 15.64
CA GLY A 136 12.00 -3.60 14.34
C GLY A 136 12.02 -4.58 13.17
N VAL A 137 12.94 -5.55 13.17
CA VAL A 137 13.01 -6.61 12.14
C VAL A 137 11.75 -7.48 12.14
N GLN A 138 11.20 -7.81 13.31
CA GLN A 138 9.94 -8.56 13.41
C GLN A 138 8.76 -7.79 12.78
N ILE A 139 8.65 -6.49 13.06
CA ILE A 139 7.61 -5.64 12.48
C ILE A 139 7.76 -5.60 10.94
N ILE A 140 8.96 -5.29 10.45
CA ILE A 140 9.26 -5.20 9.02
C ILE A 140 8.93 -6.51 8.31
N SER A 141 9.34 -7.64 8.89
CA SER A 141 9.09 -8.96 8.32
C SER A 141 7.59 -9.30 8.30
N THR A 142 6.89 -9.02 9.40
CA THR A 142 5.44 -9.29 9.52
C THR A 142 4.64 -8.46 8.51
N VAL A 143 4.92 -7.17 8.42
CA VAL A 143 4.26 -6.26 7.48
C VAL A 143 4.61 -6.62 6.04
N GLY A 144 5.89 -6.86 5.75
CA GLY A 144 6.35 -7.27 4.42
C GLY A 144 5.68 -8.57 3.95
N LEU A 145 5.57 -9.57 4.82
CA LEU A 145 4.84 -10.82 4.53
C LEU A 145 3.34 -10.57 4.31
N ALA A 146 2.72 -9.72 5.11
CA ALA A 146 1.31 -9.37 4.94
C ALA A 146 1.06 -8.68 3.59
N VAL A 147 1.91 -7.72 3.22
CA VAL A 147 1.84 -7.05 1.90
C VAL A 147 2.08 -8.06 0.79
N MET A 148 3.14 -8.87 0.88
CA MET A 148 3.49 -9.87 -0.14
C MET A 148 2.34 -10.85 -0.40
N THR A 149 1.71 -11.38 0.66
CA THR A 149 0.56 -12.28 0.51
C THR A 149 -0.62 -11.62 -0.20
N GLY A 150 -0.90 -10.33 0.07
CA GLY A 150 -1.91 -9.57 -0.64
C GLY A 150 -1.60 -9.42 -2.13
N LEU A 151 -0.35 -9.09 -2.46
CA LEU A 151 0.09 -8.95 -3.86
C LEU A 151 0.11 -10.30 -4.60
N ILE A 152 0.46 -11.41 -3.93
CA ILE A 152 0.35 -12.77 -4.49
C ILE A 152 -1.10 -13.08 -4.86
N VAL A 153 -2.05 -12.79 -3.97
CA VAL A 153 -3.49 -13.01 -4.25
C VAL A 153 -3.92 -12.23 -5.49
N ILE A 154 -3.54 -10.96 -5.61
CA ILE A 154 -3.83 -10.16 -6.81
C ILE A 154 -3.17 -10.77 -8.06
N SER A 155 -1.93 -11.24 -7.95
CA SER A 155 -1.19 -11.85 -9.06
C SER A 155 -1.83 -13.16 -9.54
N LEU A 156 -2.28 -14.00 -8.62
CA LEU A 156 -2.95 -15.27 -8.93
C LEU A 156 -4.34 -15.07 -9.52
N LEU A 157 -5.10 -14.13 -8.95
CA LEU A 157 -6.47 -13.85 -9.35
C LEU A 157 -6.59 -12.76 -10.42
N GLY A 158 -5.48 -12.33 -11.01
CA GLY A 158 -5.42 -11.19 -11.91
C GLY A 158 -6.45 -11.23 -13.04
N LYS A 159 -6.58 -12.37 -13.75
CA LYS A 159 -7.56 -12.53 -14.83
C LYS A 159 -9.00 -12.42 -14.33
N GLN A 160 -9.32 -13.09 -13.23
CA GLN A 160 -10.64 -13.07 -12.60
C GLN A 160 -10.99 -11.67 -12.10
N LEU A 161 -10.05 -11.03 -11.43
CA LEU A 161 -10.20 -9.65 -10.95
C LEU A 161 -10.40 -8.67 -12.11
N LYS A 162 -9.65 -8.83 -13.21
CA LYS A 162 -9.84 -7.99 -14.40
C LYS A 162 -11.24 -8.14 -14.97
N GLN A 163 -11.73 -9.38 -15.15
CA GLN A 163 -13.08 -9.64 -15.65
C GLN A 163 -14.14 -9.01 -14.72
N LEU A 164 -13.96 -9.16 -13.41
CA LEU A 164 -14.85 -8.60 -12.41
C LEU A 164 -14.92 -7.08 -12.47
N ILE A 165 -13.76 -6.40 -12.49
CA ILE A 165 -13.70 -4.93 -12.48
C ILE A 165 -13.95 -4.31 -13.86
N SER A 166 -13.92 -5.07 -14.94
CA SER A 166 -14.31 -4.60 -16.29
C SER A 166 -15.81 -4.34 -16.40
N THR A 167 -16.62 -4.86 -15.47
CA THR A 167 -18.04 -4.55 -15.40
C THR A 167 -18.23 -3.22 -14.64
N PRO A 168 -18.78 -2.16 -15.25
CA PRO A 168 -18.83 -0.81 -14.64
C PRO A 168 -19.49 -0.79 -13.25
N GLY A 169 -20.55 -1.57 -13.05
CA GLY A 169 -21.23 -1.67 -11.76
C GLY A 169 -20.38 -2.32 -10.68
N MET A 170 -19.56 -3.32 -11.03
CA MET A 170 -18.70 -4.03 -10.08
C MET A 170 -17.45 -3.20 -9.76
N ALA A 171 -16.82 -2.57 -10.75
CA ALA A 171 -15.72 -1.64 -10.52
C ALA A 171 -16.11 -0.55 -9.51
N LYS A 172 -17.30 0.02 -9.68
CA LYS A 172 -17.85 1.02 -8.74
C LYS A 172 -18.07 0.45 -7.33
N ARG A 173 -18.55 -0.79 -7.21
CA ARG A 173 -18.71 -1.47 -5.89
C ARG A 173 -17.36 -1.70 -5.21
N VAL A 174 -16.38 -2.24 -5.94
CA VAL A 174 -15.02 -2.46 -5.42
C VAL A 174 -14.41 -1.15 -4.95
N ASN A 175 -14.47 -0.09 -5.75
CA ASN A 175 -13.98 1.23 -5.38
C ASN A 175 -14.67 1.78 -4.11
N ARG A 176 -15.99 1.59 -3.98
CA ARG A 176 -16.72 2.01 -2.79
C ARG A 176 -16.31 1.23 -1.54
N ILE A 177 -16.17 -0.10 -1.64
CA ILE A 177 -15.72 -0.93 -0.51
C ILE A 177 -14.32 -0.48 -0.07
N CYS A 178 -13.38 -0.37 -1.01
CA CYS A 178 -12.02 0.05 -0.71
C CYS A 178 -11.96 1.48 -0.17
N GLY A 179 -12.73 2.39 -0.75
CA GLY A 179 -12.84 3.77 -0.25
C GLY A 179 -13.41 3.82 1.17
N THR A 180 -14.44 3.01 1.48
CA THR A 180 -14.99 2.92 2.85
C THR A 180 -13.95 2.41 3.84
N MET A 181 -13.16 1.39 3.48
CA MET A 181 -12.08 0.89 4.32
C MET A 181 -11.01 1.96 4.60
N MET A 182 -10.63 2.74 3.58
CA MET A 182 -9.68 3.83 3.76
C MET A 182 -10.23 4.95 4.64
N ILE A 183 -11.50 5.33 4.46
CA ILE A 183 -12.18 6.31 5.32
C ILE A 183 -12.23 5.79 6.76
N ALA A 184 -12.59 4.53 6.96
CA ALA A 184 -12.64 3.93 8.29
C ALA A 184 -11.27 3.96 8.99
N VAL A 185 -10.19 3.59 8.29
CA VAL A 185 -8.83 3.69 8.83
C VAL A 185 -8.46 5.14 9.13
N GLY A 186 -8.77 6.09 8.24
CA GLY A 186 -8.52 7.50 8.49
C GLY A 186 -9.29 8.03 9.70
N LEU A 187 -10.55 7.62 9.88
CA LEU A 187 -11.34 8.01 11.06
C LEU A 187 -10.77 7.40 12.34
N THR A 188 -10.36 6.13 12.35
CA THR A 188 -9.75 5.53 13.56
C THR A 188 -8.50 6.28 13.99
N LEU A 189 -7.69 6.79 13.06
CA LEU A 189 -6.52 7.61 13.38
C LEU A 189 -6.84 8.93 14.11
N VAL A 190 -8.05 9.47 13.93
CA VAL A 190 -8.48 10.70 14.63
C VAL A 190 -8.79 10.43 16.10
N PHE A 191 -9.23 9.21 16.44
CA PHE A 191 -9.71 8.86 17.79
C PHE A 191 -8.71 8.05 18.62
N VAL A 192 -7.58 7.67 18.05
CA VAL A 192 -6.45 7.02 18.73
C VAL A 192 -5.34 8.01 19.00
#